data_ba5f7bfd9d047c13e639c3a00f23e46d
#
_entry.id   ba5f7bfd9d047c13e639c3a00f23e46d
#
_cell.length_a   1.000
_cell.length_b   1.000
_cell.length_c   1.000
_cell.angle_alpha   90.00
_cell.angle_beta   90.00
_cell.angle_gamma   90.00
#
_symmetry.space_group_name_H-M   'P 1'
#
loop_
_entity.id
_entity.type
_entity.pdbx_description
1 polymer ?
#
loop_
_entity_poly.entity_id
_entity_poly.type
_entity_poly.pdbx_seq_one_letter_code
_entity_poly.pdbx_strand_id
1 'polypeptide(L)'
;MFIGIISDTHGVFSQEFKDFLSPTDQIWHAGDFGGSINFVDEIAAFKPLVGVYGNCDGQDVRLTYPEYQCFECEGKRVLMMHIGGRPGRYDYKARALMDR
;
A
#
# COMPACT_ATOMS: atom_id res chain seq x y z
N MET A 1 -6.64 3.24 16.56
CA MET A 1 -6.98 2.73 15.22
C MET A 1 -6.11 1.52 14.90
N PHE A 2 -6.72 0.48 14.38
CA PHE A 2 -6.03 -0.77 14.06
C PHE A 2 -5.87 -0.88 12.54
N ILE A 3 -4.63 -0.91 12.06
CA ILE A 3 -4.33 -0.84 10.63
C ILE A 3 -3.66 -2.13 10.18
N GLY A 4 -4.17 -2.71 9.08
CA GLY A 4 -3.54 -3.85 8.44
C GLY A 4 -2.61 -3.39 7.33
N ILE A 5 -1.34 -3.79 7.41
CA ILE A 5 -0.34 -3.42 6.38
C ILE A 5 -0.02 -4.67 5.58
N ILE A 6 -0.21 -4.59 4.27
CA ILE A 6 0.08 -5.68 3.34
C ILE A 6 0.83 -5.18 2.12
N SER A 7 1.43 -6.08 1.36
CA SER A 7 2.07 -5.79 0.08
C SER A 7 2.21 -7.07 -0.71
N ASP A 8 2.53 -6.93 -2.00
CA ASP A 8 2.86 -8.08 -2.86
C ASP A 8 1.79 -9.17 -2.85
N THR A 9 0.54 -8.77 -3.01
CA THR A 9 -0.60 -9.69 -2.95
C THR A 9 -0.73 -10.61 -4.17
N HIS A 10 -0.09 -10.26 -5.27
CA HIS A 10 -0.04 -11.07 -6.50
C HIS A 10 -1.41 -11.47 -7.05
N GLY A 11 -2.38 -10.56 -6.96
CA GLY A 11 -3.72 -10.79 -7.49
C GLY A 11 -4.57 -11.76 -6.67
N VAL A 12 -4.15 -12.07 -5.45
CA VAL A 12 -4.87 -12.99 -4.56
C VAL A 12 -5.32 -12.29 -3.29
N PHE A 13 -6.62 -12.29 -3.07
CA PHE A 13 -7.21 -11.81 -1.82
C PHE A 13 -7.98 -12.97 -1.18
N SER A 14 -7.22 -13.88 -0.59
CA SER A 14 -7.73 -15.13 -0.06
C SER A 14 -8.56 -14.93 1.21
N GLN A 15 -9.27 -15.99 1.61
CA GLN A 15 -10.00 -15.97 2.87
C GLN A 15 -9.05 -15.78 4.06
N GLU A 16 -7.81 -16.27 3.97
CA GLU A 16 -6.80 -16.06 5.01
C GLU A 16 -6.47 -14.59 5.18
N PHE A 17 -6.31 -13.85 4.07
CA PHE A 17 -6.12 -12.40 4.13
C PHE A 17 -7.32 -11.71 4.77
N LYS A 18 -8.52 -12.10 4.36
CA LYS A 18 -9.75 -11.51 4.91
C LYS A 18 -9.87 -11.76 6.41
N ASP A 19 -9.57 -12.96 6.86
CA ASP A 19 -9.61 -13.31 8.27
C ASP A 19 -8.58 -12.51 9.07
N PHE A 20 -7.36 -12.37 8.53
CA PHE A 20 -6.30 -11.60 9.14
C PHE A 20 -6.67 -10.12 9.27
N LEU A 21 -7.30 -9.55 8.24
CA LEU A 21 -7.62 -8.13 8.16
C LEU A 21 -8.97 -7.78 8.77
N SER A 22 -9.79 -8.77 9.09
CA SER A 22 -11.14 -8.55 9.60
C SER A 22 -11.20 -7.62 10.82
N PRO A 23 -10.28 -7.71 11.81
CA PRO A 23 -10.32 -6.82 12.97
C PRO A 23 -9.75 -5.42 12.72
N THR A 24 -9.23 -5.14 11.52
CA THR A 24 -8.63 -3.84 11.23
C THR A 24 -9.68 -2.80 10.84
N ASP A 25 -9.34 -1.53 11.04
CA ASP A 25 -10.17 -0.40 10.63
C ASP A 25 -9.92 0.00 9.18
N GLN A 26 -8.70 -0.14 8.71
CA GLN A 26 -8.34 0.12 7.33
C GLN A 26 -7.13 -0.71 6.91
N ILE A 27 -6.90 -0.78 5.61
CA ILE A 27 -5.79 -1.51 5.00
C ILE A 27 -4.85 -0.52 4.32
N TRP A 28 -3.55 -0.67 4.58
CA TRP A 28 -2.51 0.05 3.85
C TRP A 28 -1.77 -0.96 2.97
N HIS A 29 -1.82 -0.75 1.65
CA HIS A 29 -1.14 -1.62 0.70
C HIS A 29 0.08 -0.91 0.14
N ALA A 30 1.25 -1.49 0.37
CA ALA A 30 2.53 -0.88 0.01
C ALA A 30 3.01 -1.24 -1.41
N GLY A 31 2.10 -1.62 -2.30
CA GLY A 31 2.39 -1.82 -3.71
C GLY A 31 2.49 -3.27 -4.15
N ASP A 32 2.59 -3.45 -5.46
CA ASP A 32 2.57 -4.75 -6.12
C ASP A 32 1.29 -5.53 -5.79
N PHE A 33 0.16 -4.92 -6.11
CA PHE A 33 -1.13 -5.59 -6.02
C PHE A 33 -1.14 -6.87 -6.86
N GLY A 34 -0.55 -6.81 -8.04
CA GLY A 34 -0.38 -7.97 -8.91
C GLY A 34 -1.60 -8.37 -9.70
N GLY A 35 -2.69 -7.59 -9.60
CA GLY A 35 -3.93 -7.84 -10.33
C GLY A 35 -4.39 -6.60 -11.06
N SER A 36 -5.59 -6.69 -11.66
CA SER A 36 -6.22 -5.55 -12.31
C SER A 36 -6.81 -4.59 -11.27
N ILE A 37 -7.27 -3.43 -11.72
CA ILE A 37 -7.98 -2.50 -10.86
C ILE A 37 -9.22 -3.15 -10.21
N ASN A 38 -9.84 -4.10 -10.88
CA ASN A 38 -10.97 -4.83 -10.30
C ASN A 38 -10.58 -5.61 -9.06
N PHE A 39 -9.38 -6.19 -9.06
CA PHE A 39 -8.84 -6.86 -7.88
C PHE A 39 -8.61 -5.86 -6.74
N VAL A 40 -8.05 -4.70 -7.06
CA VAL A 40 -7.80 -3.64 -6.08
C VAL A 40 -9.12 -3.14 -5.49
N ASP A 41 -10.15 -2.98 -6.33
CA ASP A 41 -11.48 -2.57 -5.89
C ASP A 41 -12.09 -3.59 -4.93
N GLU A 42 -11.80 -4.88 -5.10
CA GLU A 42 -12.24 -5.92 -4.17
C GLU A 42 -11.67 -5.69 -2.77
N ILE A 43 -10.39 -5.34 -2.69
CA ILE A 43 -9.77 -5.02 -1.40
C ILE A 43 -10.40 -3.76 -0.80
N ALA A 44 -10.58 -2.72 -1.62
CA ALA A 44 -11.15 -1.45 -1.18
C ALA A 44 -12.59 -1.59 -0.70
N ALA A 45 -13.35 -2.54 -1.25
CA ALA A 45 -14.70 -2.83 -0.82
C ALA A 45 -14.74 -3.55 0.52
N PHE A 46 -13.69 -4.26 0.88
CA PHE A 46 -13.60 -4.99 2.14
C PHE A 46 -13.34 -4.06 3.33
N LYS A 47 -12.37 -3.15 3.18
CA LYS A 47 -12.00 -2.13 4.19
C LYS A 47 -11.51 -0.88 3.47
N PRO A 48 -11.59 0.30 4.10
CA PRO A 48 -10.96 1.49 3.53
C PRO A 48 -9.49 1.22 3.21
N LEU A 49 -9.08 1.56 1.99
CA LEU A 49 -7.77 1.23 1.46
C LEU A 49 -6.96 2.48 1.18
N VAL A 50 -5.76 2.55 1.74
CA VAL A 50 -4.73 3.51 1.34
C VAL A 50 -3.64 2.71 0.64
N GLY A 51 -3.29 3.10 -0.58
CA GLY A 51 -2.36 2.32 -1.38
C GLY A 51 -1.39 3.15 -2.19
N VAL A 52 -0.31 2.50 -2.59
CA VAL A 52 0.63 3.01 -3.58
C VAL A 52 0.84 1.91 -4.61
N TYR A 53 1.25 2.27 -5.84
CA TYR A 53 1.57 1.24 -6.81
C TYR A 53 3.00 0.73 -6.62
N GLY A 54 3.23 -0.51 -7.02
CA GLY A 54 4.56 -1.11 -7.05
C GLY A 54 5.06 -1.27 -8.47
N ASN A 55 6.28 -1.76 -8.60
CA ASN A 55 6.93 -1.91 -9.92
C ASN A 55 6.23 -2.96 -10.82
N CYS A 56 5.50 -3.90 -10.23
CA CYS A 56 4.77 -4.90 -11.01
C CYS A 56 3.35 -4.49 -11.36
N ASP A 57 2.85 -3.37 -10.84
CA ASP A 57 1.49 -2.93 -11.10
C ASP A 57 1.33 -2.33 -12.50
N GLY A 58 0.22 -2.62 -13.14
CA GLY A 58 -0.10 -2.14 -14.46
C GLY A 58 -0.60 -0.70 -14.48
N GLN A 59 -0.87 -0.20 -15.69
CA GLN A 59 -1.25 1.18 -15.89
C GLN A 59 -2.56 1.55 -15.21
N ASP A 60 -3.53 0.65 -15.14
CA ASP A 60 -4.81 0.90 -14.50
C ASP A 60 -4.65 1.19 -13.00
N VAL A 61 -3.78 0.46 -12.32
CA VAL A 61 -3.48 0.69 -10.92
C VAL A 61 -2.68 1.98 -10.75
N ARG A 62 -1.69 2.21 -11.62
CA ARG A 62 -0.84 3.42 -11.56
C ARG A 62 -1.62 4.71 -11.79
N LEU A 63 -2.68 4.66 -12.56
CA LEU A 63 -3.54 5.82 -12.79
C LEU A 63 -4.44 6.13 -11.60
N THR A 64 -4.71 5.15 -10.76
CA THR A 64 -5.61 5.28 -9.63
C THR A 64 -4.89 5.54 -8.32
N TYR A 65 -3.73 4.91 -8.12
CA TYR A 65 -2.94 5.03 -6.89
C TYR A 65 -1.60 5.69 -7.17
N PRO A 66 -1.11 6.54 -6.25
CA PRO A 66 0.16 7.24 -6.46
C PRO A 66 1.36 6.33 -6.24
N GLU A 67 2.52 6.81 -6.66
CA GLU A 67 3.78 6.12 -6.42
C GLU A 67 4.16 6.13 -4.94
N TYR A 68 3.82 7.21 -4.26
CA TYR A 68 4.06 7.36 -2.82
C TYR A 68 2.94 8.18 -2.20
N GLN A 69 2.77 8.04 -0.89
CA GLN A 69 1.87 8.86 -0.11
C GLN A 69 2.55 9.34 1.16
N CYS A 70 2.35 10.63 1.47
CA CYS A 70 2.73 11.21 2.76
C CYS A 70 1.44 11.70 3.39
N PHE A 71 1.13 11.23 4.60
CA PHE A 71 -0.10 11.60 5.27
C PHE A 71 0.07 11.52 6.78
N GLU A 72 -0.89 12.07 7.50
CA GLU A 72 -0.91 11.96 8.96
C GLU A 72 -1.95 10.92 9.39
N CYS A 73 -1.57 10.15 10.41
CA CYS A 73 -2.46 9.20 11.04
C CYS A 73 -2.22 9.26 12.54
N GLU A 74 -3.26 9.62 13.29
CA GLU A 74 -3.21 9.74 14.74
C GLU A 74 -2.05 10.60 15.24
N GLY A 75 -1.82 11.74 14.58
CA GLY A 75 -0.76 12.67 14.94
C GLY A 75 0.63 12.29 14.48
N LYS A 76 0.76 11.20 13.76
CA LYS A 76 2.04 10.75 13.21
C LYS A 76 2.08 11.00 11.70
N ARG A 77 3.26 11.38 11.20
CA ARG A 77 3.48 11.51 9.75
C ARG A 77 3.92 10.16 9.20
N VAL A 78 3.25 9.74 8.13
CA VAL A 78 3.51 8.45 7.50
C VAL A 78 3.98 8.69 6.06
N LEU A 79 5.09 8.06 5.70
CA LEU A 79 5.54 7.97 4.31
C LEU A 79 5.39 6.54 3.86
N MET A 80 4.66 6.34 2.77
CA MET A 80 4.45 5.02 2.21
C MET A 80 4.89 4.99 0.75
N MET A 81 5.75 4.02 0.39
CA MET A 81 6.13 3.75 -0.99
C MET A 81 6.60 2.30 -1.09
N HIS A 82 6.53 1.73 -2.31
CA HIS A 82 6.82 0.31 -2.49
C HIS A 82 8.30 -0.01 -2.32
N ILE A 83 9.17 0.74 -2.97
CA ILE A 83 10.62 0.52 -2.90
C ILE A 83 11.27 1.73 -2.25
N GLY A 84 11.61 1.59 -0.96
CA GLY A 84 12.29 2.64 -0.20
C GLY A 84 13.77 2.37 0.03
N GLY A 85 14.27 1.24 -0.47
CA GLY A 85 15.61 0.80 -0.19
C GLY A 85 15.70 0.00 1.10
N ARG A 86 16.92 -0.40 1.45
CA ARG A 86 17.19 -1.15 2.68
C ARG A 86 17.42 -0.21 3.86
N PRO A 87 17.19 -0.63 5.09
CA PRO A 87 17.62 0.15 6.25
C PRO A 87 19.10 0.52 6.13
N GLY A 88 19.40 1.81 6.26
CA GLY A 88 20.75 2.34 6.08
C GLY A 88 21.16 2.59 4.64
N ARG A 89 20.37 2.14 3.68
CA ARG A 89 20.61 2.28 2.25
C ARG A 89 19.31 2.58 1.50
N TYR A 90 18.59 3.60 1.96
CA TYR A 90 17.38 4.04 1.27
C TYR A 90 17.76 4.59 -0.10
N ASP A 91 16.91 4.32 -1.11
CA ASP A 91 17.15 4.87 -2.41
C ASP A 91 17.03 6.41 -2.37
N TYR A 92 17.57 7.05 -3.40
CA TYR A 92 17.63 8.50 -3.49
C TYR A 92 16.27 9.17 -3.31
N LYS A 93 15.25 8.61 -3.93
CA LYS A 93 13.91 9.20 -3.92
C LYS A 93 13.26 9.10 -2.55
N ALA A 94 13.38 7.96 -1.90
CA ALA A 94 12.85 7.76 -0.55
C ALA A 94 13.50 8.70 0.45
N ARG A 95 14.81 8.88 0.37
CA ARG A 95 15.53 9.80 1.25
C ARG A 95 15.06 11.23 1.08
N ALA A 96 14.87 11.68 -0.16
CA ALA A 96 14.40 13.03 -0.43
C ALA A 96 13.00 13.27 0.16
N LEU A 97 12.14 12.26 0.16
CA LEU A 97 10.81 12.36 0.75
C LEU A 97 10.84 12.33 2.28
N MET A 98 11.73 11.52 2.87
CA MET A 98 11.86 11.41 4.32
C MET A 98 12.39 12.68 4.96
N ASP A 99 13.17 13.47 4.23
CA ASP A 99 13.79 14.71 4.72
C ASP A 99 12.82 15.90 4.73
N ARG A 100 11.61 15.74 4.27
CA ARG A 100 10.62 16.81 4.22
C ARG A 100 9.96 17.09 5.55
#